data_3a10d1c290e2b1aabf3937e1ab446834
#
_entry.id   3a10d1c290e2b1aabf3937e1ab446834
#
_cell.length_a   1.000
_cell.length_b   1.000
_cell.length_c   1.000
_cell.angle_alpha   90.00
_cell.angle_beta   90.00
_cell.angle_gamma   90.00
#
_symmetry.space_group_name_H-M   'P 1'
#
loop_
_entity.id
_entity.type
_entity.pdbx_description
1 polymer ?
#
loop_
_entity_poly.entity_id
_entity_poly.type
_entity_poly.pdbx_seq_one_letter_code
_entity_poly.pdbx_strand_id
1 'polypeptide(L)'
;MVTETFVEGLRLAGEMFWETWWALVLGFTIAGAVETFVSEEKMSAVLGGNGWRELGLGTVFGAASSSCSFGAVATTKSLFKKGASPVASLAAFQFASTNLVIELGLVMWILLGWQFVLADYVAGLLLIGLLAVTVKYVVPEAWFTAAREHLRSSEGVRDPSCGMEVDPTSDDIVTLETGGGTEYFCSESCKQAYQEQQRQEDATWRDRLLTRDGWRLASKNALGEWGMLWKDIVAGFLIAGLIGAFVPREWWTTLFGLGAEGTLGWVLASAIIGVVIGVVTFVCSVGNVPFAVILWNNGIAFGGVMSFIFADLIVPTIDDAYRRYYGLRMAAVLFVSIFITAVISGVVIHYLWGGLGLIPPQGEAGGTAPAGYTLYLNTVFTLLFLGQVYVGHWTTGGDEKPGEHEMQAG
;
A
#
# COMPACT_ATOMS: atom_id res chain seq x y z
N MET A 1 -35.09 15.00 6.44
CA MET A 1 -34.24 14.22 7.39
C MET A 1 -33.28 13.23 6.69
N VAL A 2 -33.75 12.07 6.17
CA VAL A 2 -32.80 11.10 5.54
C VAL A 2 -32.06 11.67 4.32
N THR A 3 -32.77 12.41 3.46
CA THR A 3 -32.16 13.08 2.30
C THR A 3 -31.18 14.18 2.67
N GLU A 4 -31.44 14.95 3.69
CA GLU A 4 -30.55 16.01 4.20
C GLU A 4 -29.30 15.41 4.80
N THR A 5 -29.43 14.34 5.59
CA THR A 5 -28.28 13.61 6.16
C THR A 5 -27.43 12.97 5.07
N PHE A 6 -28.05 12.43 4.02
CA PHE A 6 -27.33 11.87 2.87
C PHE A 6 -26.53 12.95 2.11
N VAL A 7 -27.16 14.10 1.86
CA VAL A 7 -26.50 15.25 1.21
C VAL A 7 -25.34 15.75 2.06
N GLU A 8 -25.51 15.82 3.38
CA GLU A 8 -24.44 16.21 4.30
C GLU A 8 -23.29 15.21 4.30
N GLY A 9 -23.57 13.90 4.24
CA GLY A 9 -22.54 12.87 4.10
C GLY A 9 -21.73 13.00 2.80
N LEU A 10 -22.41 13.27 1.68
CA LEU A 10 -21.74 13.52 0.40
C LEU A 10 -20.90 14.82 0.43
N ARG A 11 -21.40 15.85 1.11
CA ARG A 11 -20.67 17.11 1.30
C ARG A 11 -19.38 16.88 2.09
N LEU A 12 -19.47 16.20 3.23
CA LEU A 12 -18.30 15.85 4.06
C LEU A 12 -17.26 15.04 3.26
N ALA A 13 -17.72 14.03 2.50
CA ALA A 13 -16.84 13.23 1.63
C ALA A 13 -16.14 14.11 0.58
N GLY A 14 -16.89 15.01 -0.07
CA GLY A 14 -16.36 15.91 -1.09
C GLY A 14 -15.37 16.94 -0.52
N GLU A 15 -15.64 17.48 0.67
CA GLU A 15 -14.74 18.42 1.35
C GLU A 15 -13.40 17.74 1.71
N MET A 16 -13.44 16.56 2.35
CA MET A 16 -12.23 15.79 2.69
C MET A 16 -11.43 15.41 1.43
N PHE A 17 -12.12 14.96 0.36
CA PHE A 17 -11.45 14.64 -0.91
C PHE A 17 -10.79 15.88 -1.52
N TRP A 18 -11.47 17.02 -1.53
CA TRP A 18 -10.93 18.28 -2.06
C TRP A 18 -9.70 18.76 -1.28
N GLU A 19 -9.72 18.64 0.05
CA GLU A 19 -8.59 19.03 0.89
C GLU A 19 -7.35 18.18 0.64
N THR A 20 -7.51 16.91 0.28
CA THR A 20 -6.42 15.95 0.10
C THR A 20 -5.99 15.75 -1.35
N TRP A 21 -6.73 16.28 -2.33
CA TRP A 21 -6.49 16.07 -3.76
C TRP A 21 -5.03 16.31 -4.19
N TRP A 22 -4.46 17.44 -3.82
CA TRP A 22 -3.07 17.79 -4.17
C TRP A 22 -2.05 16.79 -3.59
N ALA A 23 -2.29 16.32 -2.37
CA ALA A 23 -1.41 15.37 -1.70
C ALA A 23 -1.44 14.00 -2.37
N LEU A 24 -2.63 13.57 -2.82
CA LEU A 24 -2.80 12.34 -3.61
C LEU A 24 -2.04 12.42 -4.93
N VAL A 25 -2.19 13.53 -5.68
CA VAL A 25 -1.47 13.72 -6.95
C VAL A 25 0.03 13.74 -6.74
N LEU A 26 0.52 14.45 -5.70
CA LEU A 26 1.95 14.48 -5.37
C LEU A 26 2.45 13.08 -5.00
N GLY A 27 1.74 12.37 -4.13
CA GLY A 27 2.11 11.04 -3.66
C GLY A 27 2.24 10.05 -4.82
N PHE A 28 1.22 9.92 -5.66
CA PHE A 28 1.27 9.00 -6.81
C PHE A 28 2.31 9.42 -7.86
N THR A 29 2.60 10.72 -7.99
CA THR A 29 3.71 11.18 -8.83
C THR A 29 5.06 10.67 -8.30
N ILE A 30 5.28 10.76 -6.99
CA ILE A 30 6.49 10.25 -6.34
C ILE A 30 6.56 8.74 -6.46
N ALA A 31 5.45 8.02 -6.20
CA ALA A 31 5.35 6.57 -6.32
C ALA A 31 5.75 6.09 -7.72
N GLY A 32 5.13 6.63 -8.77
CA GLY A 32 5.45 6.27 -10.15
C GLY A 32 6.88 6.62 -10.57
N ALA A 33 7.44 7.70 -10.02
CA ALA A 33 8.85 8.04 -10.23
C ALA A 33 9.78 7.02 -9.56
N VAL A 34 9.52 6.65 -8.31
CA VAL A 34 10.33 5.66 -7.58
C VAL A 34 10.27 4.29 -8.26
N GLU A 35 9.08 3.83 -8.64
CA GLU A 35 8.89 2.57 -9.36
C GLU A 35 9.70 2.53 -10.67
N THR A 36 9.78 3.66 -11.37
CA THR A 36 10.54 3.77 -12.62
C THR A 36 12.05 3.73 -12.39
N PHE A 37 12.53 4.34 -11.30
CA PHE A 37 13.97 4.53 -11.09
C PHE A 37 14.60 3.46 -10.18
N VAL A 38 13.82 2.67 -9.44
CA VAL A 38 14.29 1.63 -8.52
C VAL A 38 13.97 0.24 -9.09
N SER A 39 15.00 -0.57 -9.35
CA SER A 39 14.84 -1.92 -9.90
C SER A 39 14.54 -2.95 -8.80
N GLU A 40 13.47 -3.75 -8.95
CA GLU A 40 13.11 -4.85 -8.05
C GLU A 40 14.20 -5.92 -7.95
N GLU A 41 14.93 -6.21 -9.04
CA GLU A 41 16.01 -7.20 -9.06
C GLU A 41 17.17 -6.78 -8.16
N LYS A 42 17.54 -5.50 -8.19
CA LYS A 42 18.58 -4.96 -7.30
C LYS A 42 18.12 -4.97 -5.85
N MET A 43 16.83 -4.73 -5.59
CA MET A 43 16.25 -4.83 -4.25
C MET A 43 16.30 -6.27 -3.73
N SER A 44 15.87 -7.26 -4.52
CA SER A 44 15.85 -8.66 -4.08
C SER A 44 17.24 -9.21 -3.76
N ALA A 45 18.24 -8.85 -4.57
CA ALA A 45 19.62 -9.26 -4.37
C ALA A 45 20.23 -8.78 -3.03
N VAL A 46 19.78 -7.60 -2.55
CA VAL A 46 20.28 -7.00 -1.30
C VAL A 46 19.47 -7.45 -0.08
N LEU A 47 18.23 -7.95 -0.27
CA LEU A 47 17.31 -8.33 0.80
C LEU A 47 17.35 -9.82 1.19
N GLY A 48 18.39 -10.58 0.77
CA GLY A 48 18.49 -12.02 1.01
C GLY A 48 18.81 -12.42 2.45
N GLY A 49 19.36 -11.55 3.28
CA GLY A 49 19.74 -11.84 4.66
C GLY A 49 18.62 -11.59 5.68
N ASN A 50 18.76 -12.20 6.88
CA ASN A 50 17.81 -12.07 8.00
C ASN A 50 18.32 -11.15 9.12
N GLY A 51 19.17 -10.18 8.77
CA GLY A 51 19.81 -9.25 9.71
C GLY A 51 19.03 -7.92 9.87
N TRP A 52 19.53 -7.09 10.80
CA TRP A 52 18.99 -5.72 10.99
C TRP A 52 19.23 -4.81 9.79
N ARG A 53 20.28 -5.07 9.02
CA ARG A 53 20.57 -4.35 7.80
C ARG A 53 19.50 -4.58 6.75
N GLU A 54 19.12 -5.83 6.53
CA GLU A 54 18.10 -6.22 5.57
C GLU A 54 16.71 -5.74 6.01
N LEU A 55 16.43 -5.74 7.31
CA LEU A 55 15.23 -5.14 7.88
C LEU A 55 15.17 -3.63 7.56
N GLY A 56 16.24 -2.90 7.83
CA GLY A 56 16.34 -1.47 7.54
C GLY A 56 16.23 -1.16 6.04
N LEU A 57 16.91 -1.94 5.20
CA LEU A 57 16.83 -1.78 3.74
C LEU A 57 15.44 -2.12 3.21
N GLY A 58 14.81 -3.19 3.70
CA GLY A 58 13.43 -3.52 3.36
C GLY A 58 12.45 -2.41 3.74
N THR A 59 12.63 -1.80 4.92
CA THR A 59 11.84 -0.65 5.37
C THR A 59 12.05 0.57 4.46
N VAL A 60 13.29 0.92 4.13
CA VAL A 60 13.59 2.07 3.26
C VAL A 60 13.06 1.85 1.84
N PHE A 61 13.27 0.67 1.27
CA PHE A 61 12.77 0.35 -0.06
C PHE A 61 11.24 0.27 -0.08
N GLY A 62 10.61 -0.28 0.96
CA GLY A 62 9.17 -0.26 1.11
C GLY A 62 8.63 1.17 1.13
N ALA A 63 9.11 1.99 2.06
CA ALA A 63 8.68 3.40 2.18
C ALA A 63 8.91 4.21 0.90
N ALA A 64 9.98 3.91 0.15
CA ALA A 64 10.27 4.53 -1.13
C ALA A 64 9.40 3.99 -2.27
N SER A 65 9.03 2.70 -2.23
CA SER A 65 8.21 2.06 -3.27
C SER A 65 6.79 2.59 -3.34
N SER A 66 6.27 3.13 -2.23
CA SER A 66 4.96 3.78 -2.14
C SER A 66 3.89 3.06 -2.97
N SER A 67 3.31 2.02 -2.43
CA SER A 67 2.35 1.18 -3.15
C SER A 67 1.03 1.09 -2.40
N CYS A 68 -0.06 0.87 -3.12
CA CYS A 68 -1.30 0.44 -2.47
C CYS A 68 -1.11 -0.92 -1.78
N SER A 69 -1.98 -1.26 -0.84
CA SER A 69 -1.89 -2.52 -0.08
C SER A 69 -1.82 -3.74 -1.01
N PHE A 70 -2.54 -3.74 -2.13
CA PHE A 70 -2.45 -4.80 -3.14
C PHE A 70 -1.12 -4.80 -3.90
N GLY A 71 -0.63 -3.64 -4.32
CA GLY A 71 0.67 -3.47 -4.95
C GLY A 71 1.80 -3.90 -4.02
N ALA A 72 1.74 -3.49 -2.74
CA ALA A 72 2.68 -3.91 -1.71
C ALA A 72 2.74 -5.43 -1.56
N VAL A 73 1.58 -6.10 -1.51
CA VAL A 73 1.50 -7.57 -1.43
C VAL A 73 2.03 -8.24 -2.69
N ALA A 74 1.73 -7.70 -3.88
CA ALA A 74 2.21 -8.25 -5.15
C ALA A 74 3.74 -8.11 -5.28
N THR A 75 4.30 -6.94 -4.96
CA THR A 75 5.76 -6.73 -4.96
C THR A 75 6.45 -7.56 -3.90
N THR A 76 5.89 -7.63 -2.69
CA THR A 76 6.40 -8.49 -1.61
C THR A 76 6.44 -9.96 -2.04
N LYS A 77 5.38 -10.45 -2.71
CA LYS A 77 5.33 -11.80 -3.29
C LYS A 77 6.47 -12.01 -4.29
N SER A 78 6.69 -11.06 -5.21
CA SER A 78 7.79 -11.10 -6.19
C SER A 78 9.16 -11.15 -5.50
N LEU A 79 9.42 -10.25 -4.56
CA LEU A 79 10.67 -10.22 -3.79
C LEU A 79 10.90 -11.53 -3.01
N PHE A 80 9.86 -12.03 -2.33
CA PHE A 80 9.93 -13.28 -1.58
C PHE A 80 10.18 -14.49 -2.49
N LYS A 81 9.55 -14.56 -3.67
CA LYS A 81 9.78 -15.60 -4.69
C LYS A 81 11.22 -15.55 -5.22
N LYS A 82 11.76 -14.36 -5.46
CA LYS A 82 13.13 -14.11 -5.96
C LYS A 82 14.22 -14.32 -4.90
N GLY A 83 13.87 -14.65 -3.66
CA GLY A 83 14.82 -15.03 -2.62
C GLY A 83 15.03 -14.01 -1.51
N ALA A 84 14.33 -12.89 -1.50
CA ALA A 84 14.34 -11.98 -0.36
C ALA A 84 13.91 -12.71 0.92
N SER A 85 14.51 -12.34 2.05
CA SER A 85 14.20 -12.96 3.33
C SER A 85 12.77 -12.64 3.78
N PRO A 86 12.10 -13.53 4.53
CA PRO A 86 10.78 -13.24 5.09
C PRO A 86 10.75 -11.98 5.96
N VAL A 87 11.83 -11.72 6.71
CA VAL A 87 11.96 -10.53 7.56
C VAL A 87 12.00 -9.26 6.72
N ALA A 88 12.78 -9.24 5.65
CA ALA A 88 12.94 -8.06 4.81
C ALA A 88 11.71 -7.83 3.91
N SER A 89 11.09 -8.90 3.40
CA SER A 89 9.95 -8.80 2.48
C SER A 89 8.61 -8.71 3.21
N LEU A 90 8.22 -9.75 3.98
CA LEU A 90 6.90 -9.85 4.59
C LEU A 90 6.71 -8.95 5.82
N ALA A 91 7.80 -8.68 6.59
CA ALA A 91 7.69 -7.81 7.76
C ALA A 91 8.04 -6.36 7.46
N ALA A 92 9.16 -6.09 6.76
CA ALA A 92 9.65 -4.73 6.57
C ALA A 92 9.06 -4.07 5.31
N PHE A 93 9.37 -4.61 4.14
CA PHE A 93 8.98 -4.00 2.88
C PHE A 93 7.46 -3.84 2.76
N GLN A 94 6.71 -4.91 3.02
CA GLN A 94 5.27 -4.92 2.85
C GLN A 94 4.56 -3.88 3.70
N PHE A 95 4.92 -3.76 4.98
CA PHE A 95 4.30 -2.78 5.87
C PHE A 95 4.79 -1.36 5.57
N ALA A 96 6.09 -1.18 5.31
CA ALA A 96 6.64 0.14 5.03
C ALA A 96 6.09 0.75 3.73
N SER A 97 5.81 -0.08 2.72
CA SER A 97 5.28 0.39 1.42
C SER A 97 3.82 0.84 1.45
N THR A 98 3.12 0.63 2.54
CA THR A 98 1.73 1.10 2.73
C THR A 98 1.61 2.18 3.80
N ASN A 99 2.37 2.06 4.89
CA ASN A 99 2.18 2.92 6.06
C ASN A 99 3.30 3.96 6.26
N LEU A 100 4.55 3.69 5.82
CA LEU A 100 5.65 4.66 5.98
C LEU A 100 5.90 5.50 4.71
N VAL A 101 4.85 5.74 3.95
CA VAL A 101 4.92 6.42 2.66
C VAL A 101 4.57 7.91 2.77
N ILE A 102 5.14 8.71 1.87
CA ILE A 102 5.01 10.18 1.93
C ILE A 102 3.57 10.62 1.72
N GLU A 103 2.84 9.98 0.79
CA GLU A 103 1.46 10.36 0.48
C GLU A 103 0.51 10.13 1.64
N LEU A 104 0.63 9.01 2.35
CA LEU A 104 -0.16 8.74 3.55
C LEU A 104 0.15 9.80 4.62
N GLY A 105 1.45 10.07 4.85
CA GLY A 105 1.87 11.11 5.79
C GLY A 105 1.32 12.49 5.44
N LEU A 106 1.28 12.88 4.16
CA LEU A 106 0.70 14.15 3.73
C LEU A 106 -0.82 14.21 3.97
N VAL A 107 -1.55 13.16 3.60
CA VAL A 107 -3.00 13.08 3.82
C VAL A 107 -3.32 13.10 5.33
N MET A 108 -2.57 12.35 6.14
CA MET A 108 -2.71 12.38 7.59
C MET A 108 -2.41 13.75 8.18
N TRP A 109 -1.36 14.44 7.67
CA TRP A 109 -1.03 15.78 8.15
C TRP A 109 -2.19 16.76 7.93
N ILE A 110 -2.81 16.71 6.76
CA ILE A 110 -3.91 17.60 6.42
C ILE A 110 -5.16 17.31 7.26
N LEU A 111 -5.52 16.03 7.37
CA LEU A 111 -6.79 15.62 7.98
C LEU A 111 -6.70 15.41 9.50
N LEU A 112 -5.59 14.93 10.03
CA LEU A 112 -5.41 14.57 11.43
C LEU A 112 -4.39 15.45 12.18
N GLY A 113 -3.40 15.98 11.43
CA GLY A 113 -2.32 16.80 12.00
C GLY A 113 -0.99 16.03 12.10
N TRP A 114 0.09 16.81 12.29
CA TRP A 114 1.47 16.29 12.30
C TRP A 114 1.75 15.29 13.43
N GLN A 115 1.02 15.38 14.55
CA GLN A 115 1.16 14.47 15.67
C GLN A 115 0.82 13.02 15.29
N PHE A 116 -0.20 12.85 14.46
CA PHE A 116 -0.57 11.54 13.92
C PHE A 116 0.45 11.03 12.91
N VAL A 117 0.99 11.88 12.07
CA VAL A 117 2.05 11.52 11.10
C VAL A 117 3.29 11.01 11.82
N LEU A 118 3.76 11.74 12.82
CA LEU A 118 4.93 11.33 13.60
C LEU A 118 4.66 10.03 14.37
N ALA A 119 3.43 9.88 14.92
CA ALA A 119 3.00 8.65 15.58
C ALA A 119 2.99 7.46 14.63
N ASP A 120 2.50 7.65 13.41
CA ASP A 120 2.44 6.62 12.37
C ASP A 120 3.84 6.10 12.03
N TYR A 121 4.78 6.98 11.76
CA TYR A 121 6.15 6.58 11.45
C TYR A 121 6.84 5.90 12.63
N VAL A 122 6.69 6.40 13.85
CA VAL A 122 7.32 5.79 15.04
C VAL A 122 6.65 4.43 15.37
N ALA A 123 5.32 4.38 15.40
CA ALA A 123 4.60 3.15 15.69
C ALA A 123 4.71 2.12 14.55
N GLY A 124 4.80 2.60 13.29
CA GLY A 124 5.06 1.75 12.13
C GLY A 124 6.42 1.07 12.21
N LEU A 125 7.48 1.80 12.60
CA LEU A 125 8.79 1.21 12.84
C LEU A 125 8.76 0.20 14.00
N LEU A 126 8.00 0.48 15.07
CA LEU A 126 7.80 -0.47 16.16
C LEU A 126 7.09 -1.73 15.67
N LEU A 127 6.02 -1.57 14.87
CA LEU A 127 5.26 -2.68 14.29
C LEU A 127 6.15 -3.54 13.40
N ILE A 128 6.94 -2.95 12.52
CA ILE A 128 7.92 -3.67 11.68
C ILE A 128 8.90 -4.46 12.55
N GLY A 129 9.41 -3.86 13.63
CA GLY A 129 10.30 -4.55 14.57
C GLY A 129 9.62 -5.76 15.25
N LEU A 130 8.38 -5.61 15.70
CA LEU A 130 7.59 -6.68 16.30
C LEU A 130 7.24 -7.79 15.30
N LEU A 131 6.87 -7.43 14.07
CA LEU A 131 6.66 -8.39 12.99
C LEU A 131 7.94 -9.14 12.65
N ALA A 132 9.08 -8.44 12.56
CA ALA A 132 10.37 -9.07 12.30
C ALA A 132 10.74 -10.08 13.40
N VAL A 133 10.50 -9.74 14.66
CA VAL A 133 10.69 -10.68 15.80
C VAL A 133 9.77 -11.88 15.65
N THR A 134 8.49 -11.68 15.33
CA THR A 134 7.52 -12.76 15.13
C THR A 134 7.93 -13.67 13.98
N VAL A 135 8.24 -13.09 12.81
CA VAL A 135 8.68 -13.82 11.62
C VAL A 135 9.96 -14.60 11.87
N LYS A 136 10.92 -14.04 12.61
CA LYS A 136 12.24 -14.65 12.83
C LYS A 136 12.24 -15.73 13.91
N TYR A 137 11.46 -15.56 15.00
CA TYR A 137 11.58 -16.39 16.19
C TYR A 137 10.33 -17.25 16.48
N VAL A 138 9.15 -16.86 16.00
CA VAL A 138 7.90 -17.56 16.27
C VAL A 138 7.49 -18.46 15.11
N VAL A 139 7.73 -18.03 13.87
CA VAL A 139 7.33 -18.79 12.68
C VAL A 139 8.44 -19.75 12.26
N PRO A 140 8.16 -21.06 12.17
CA PRO A 140 9.15 -22.06 11.75
C PRO A 140 9.63 -21.84 10.31
N GLU A 141 10.90 -21.98 10.04
CA GLU A 141 11.49 -21.79 8.70
C GLU A 141 10.87 -22.72 7.63
N ALA A 142 10.46 -23.91 8.04
CA ALA A 142 9.76 -24.87 7.18
C ALA A 142 8.45 -24.32 6.58
N TRP A 143 7.80 -23.36 7.26
CA TRP A 143 6.56 -22.76 6.76
C TRP A 143 6.86 -21.74 5.65
N PHE A 144 7.97 -21.02 5.73
CA PHE A 144 8.40 -20.13 4.66
C PHE A 144 8.87 -20.92 3.43
N THR A 145 9.55 -22.06 3.65
CA THR A 145 9.93 -22.95 2.56
C THR A 145 8.69 -23.51 1.86
N ALA A 146 7.71 -24.00 2.62
CA ALA A 146 6.45 -24.48 2.07
C ALA A 146 5.66 -23.38 1.35
N ALA A 147 5.63 -22.16 1.89
CA ALA A 147 4.98 -21.01 1.24
C ALA A 147 5.66 -20.65 -0.09
N ARG A 148 7.00 -20.70 -0.14
CA ARG A 148 7.78 -20.44 -1.36
C ARG A 148 7.57 -21.53 -2.40
N GLU A 149 7.44 -22.78 -1.98
CA GLU A 149 7.11 -23.91 -2.86
C GLU A 149 5.68 -23.83 -3.37
N HIS A 150 4.75 -23.44 -2.51
CA HIS A 150 3.35 -23.18 -2.91
C HIS A 150 3.26 -22.06 -3.97
N LEU A 151 4.01 -20.99 -3.82
CA LEU A 151 4.11 -19.93 -4.82
C LEU A 151 4.62 -20.42 -6.16
N ARG A 152 5.64 -21.28 -6.16
CA ARG A 152 6.23 -21.84 -7.39
C ARG A 152 5.30 -22.84 -8.08
N SER A 153 4.51 -23.60 -7.33
CA SER A 153 3.61 -24.60 -7.84
C SER A 153 2.24 -24.06 -8.26
N SER A 154 1.78 -22.97 -7.64
CA SER A 154 0.48 -22.36 -7.94
C SER A 154 0.50 -21.43 -9.17
N GLU A 155 1.65 -20.93 -9.53
CA GLU A 155 1.86 -20.25 -10.81
C GLU A 155 2.38 -21.31 -11.77
N GLY A 156 1.54 -21.80 -12.70
CA GLY A 156 2.03 -22.49 -13.90
C GLY A 156 3.15 -21.67 -14.53
N VAL A 157 4.07 -22.32 -15.24
CA VAL A 157 5.15 -21.60 -15.92
C VAL A 157 4.51 -20.60 -16.87
N ARG A 158 4.74 -19.32 -16.63
CA ARG A 158 4.18 -18.23 -17.43
C ARG A 158 5.31 -17.48 -18.11
N ASP A 159 5.03 -17.12 -19.35
CA ASP A 159 5.89 -16.21 -20.11
C ASP A 159 6.01 -14.86 -19.37
N PRO A 160 7.21 -14.45 -18.96
CA PRO A 160 7.40 -13.23 -18.19
C PRO A 160 7.12 -11.93 -18.98
N SER A 161 7.02 -12.02 -20.32
CA SER A 161 6.75 -10.88 -21.19
C SER A 161 5.25 -10.64 -21.41
N CYS A 162 4.48 -11.71 -21.72
CA CYS A 162 3.06 -11.60 -22.07
C CYS A 162 2.11 -12.20 -21.02
N GLY A 163 2.63 -12.90 -19.99
CA GLY A 163 1.84 -13.53 -18.93
C GLY A 163 1.07 -14.78 -19.33
N MET A 164 1.18 -15.26 -20.58
CA MET A 164 0.55 -16.51 -21.02
C MET A 164 1.15 -17.72 -20.29
N GLU A 165 0.29 -18.68 -19.98
CA GLU A 165 0.72 -19.97 -19.40
C GLU A 165 1.46 -20.78 -20.47
N VAL A 166 2.64 -21.30 -20.12
CA VAL A 166 3.56 -21.98 -21.01
C VAL A 166 3.83 -23.36 -20.45
N ASP A 167 3.73 -24.40 -21.28
CA ASP A 167 4.10 -25.76 -20.88
C ASP A 167 5.62 -25.95 -21.09
N PRO A 168 6.43 -26.04 -20.01
CA PRO A 168 7.89 -26.17 -20.12
C PRO A 168 8.35 -27.46 -20.80
N THR A 169 7.44 -28.38 -21.05
CA THR A 169 7.74 -29.68 -21.73
C THR A 169 7.43 -29.66 -23.21
N SER A 170 6.90 -28.58 -23.77
CA SER A 170 6.57 -28.46 -25.19
C SER A 170 7.82 -28.21 -26.02
N ASP A 171 7.90 -28.84 -27.21
CA ASP A 171 9.05 -28.72 -28.13
C ASP A 171 9.17 -27.30 -28.76
N ASP A 172 8.11 -26.49 -28.72
CA ASP A 172 8.06 -25.15 -29.33
C ASP A 172 8.41 -24.01 -28.34
N ILE A 173 8.88 -24.35 -27.13
CA ILE A 173 9.19 -23.39 -26.10
C ILE A 173 10.55 -22.74 -26.30
N VAL A 174 10.55 -21.42 -26.21
CA VAL A 174 11.77 -20.61 -26.23
C VAL A 174 12.25 -20.40 -24.79
N THR A 175 13.51 -20.70 -24.53
CA THR A 175 14.11 -20.56 -23.20
C THR A 175 15.20 -19.48 -23.17
N LEU A 176 15.39 -18.87 -22.01
CA LEU A 176 16.49 -17.97 -21.70
C LEU A 176 17.07 -18.32 -20.33
N GLU A 177 18.35 -18.60 -20.26
CA GLU A 177 19.05 -18.75 -18.97
C GLU A 177 19.36 -17.37 -18.39
N THR A 178 18.86 -17.11 -17.19
CA THR A 178 19.09 -15.87 -16.44
C THR A 178 19.83 -16.22 -15.13
N GLY A 179 20.39 -15.21 -14.45
CA GLY A 179 21.04 -15.43 -13.14
C GLY A 179 20.11 -15.99 -12.06
N GLY A 180 18.80 -16.00 -12.28
CA GLY A 180 17.76 -16.53 -11.40
C GLY A 180 17.20 -17.90 -11.79
N GLY A 181 17.60 -18.45 -12.95
CA GLY A 181 17.10 -19.73 -13.49
C GLY A 181 16.74 -19.66 -14.95
N THR A 182 16.07 -20.71 -15.47
CA THR A 182 15.58 -20.77 -16.85
C THR A 182 14.21 -20.11 -16.93
N GLU A 183 14.08 -19.06 -17.76
CA GLU A 183 12.80 -18.42 -18.08
C GLU A 183 12.26 -19.03 -19.38
N TYR A 184 10.93 -19.20 -19.44
CA TYR A 184 10.22 -19.85 -20.54
C TYR A 184 9.30 -18.85 -21.25
N PHE A 185 9.37 -18.80 -22.57
CA PHE A 185 8.62 -17.86 -23.42
C PHE A 185 7.76 -18.62 -24.43
N CYS A 186 6.55 -18.10 -24.68
CA CYS A 186 5.66 -18.66 -25.68
C CYS A 186 6.13 -18.40 -27.13
N SER A 187 7.08 -17.46 -27.33
CA SER A 187 7.61 -17.10 -28.65
C SER A 187 8.95 -16.36 -28.54
N GLU A 188 9.70 -16.36 -29.64
CA GLU A 188 10.96 -15.59 -29.74
C GLU A 188 10.73 -14.07 -29.61
N SER A 189 9.57 -13.57 -30.07
CA SER A 189 9.20 -12.15 -29.91
C SER A 189 9.00 -11.78 -28.45
N CYS A 190 8.42 -12.65 -27.63
CA CYS A 190 8.29 -12.43 -26.17
C CYS A 190 9.66 -12.45 -25.48
N LYS A 191 10.55 -13.35 -25.88
CA LYS A 191 11.93 -13.38 -25.37
C LYS A 191 12.70 -12.11 -25.74
N GLN A 192 12.56 -11.63 -26.97
CA GLN A 192 13.20 -10.36 -27.39
C GLN A 192 12.63 -9.16 -26.63
N ALA A 193 11.30 -9.09 -26.45
CA ALA A 193 10.65 -8.05 -25.65
C ALA A 193 11.16 -8.07 -24.20
N TYR A 194 11.30 -9.23 -23.59
CA TYR A 194 11.87 -9.40 -22.26
C TYR A 194 13.33 -8.95 -22.17
N GLN A 195 14.16 -9.32 -23.15
CA GLN A 195 15.55 -8.90 -23.22
C GLN A 195 15.69 -7.39 -23.44
N GLU A 196 14.81 -6.78 -24.21
CA GLU A 196 14.77 -5.32 -24.39
C GLU A 196 14.35 -4.63 -23.11
N GLN A 197 13.36 -5.16 -22.41
CA GLN A 197 12.95 -4.68 -21.09
C GLN A 197 14.09 -4.80 -20.07
N GLN A 198 14.81 -5.93 -20.02
CA GLN A 198 16.00 -6.08 -19.18
C GLN A 198 17.12 -5.10 -19.54
N ARG A 199 17.39 -4.84 -20.81
CA ARG A 199 18.35 -3.81 -21.23
C ARG A 199 17.96 -2.42 -20.76
N GLN A 200 16.67 -2.10 -20.76
CA GLN A 200 16.15 -0.86 -20.20
C GLN A 200 16.26 -0.83 -18.67
N GLU A 201 16.14 -1.96 -18.01
CA GLU A 201 16.34 -2.11 -16.55
C GLU A 201 17.80 -2.00 -16.13
N ASP A 202 18.75 -2.40 -16.98
CA ASP A 202 20.19 -2.23 -16.76
C ASP A 202 20.67 -0.79 -16.93
N ALA A 203 19.90 0.08 -17.57
CA ALA A 203 20.19 1.50 -17.64
C ALA A 203 20.27 2.09 -16.23
N THR A 204 21.34 2.84 -15.94
CA THR A 204 21.50 3.41 -14.61
C THR A 204 20.33 4.37 -14.32
N TRP A 205 19.91 4.45 -13.03
CA TRP A 205 18.86 5.38 -12.60
C TRP A 205 19.11 6.82 -13.06
N ARG A 206 20.39 7.22 -13.22
CA ARG A 206 20.79 8.55 -13.76
C ARG A 206 20.43 8.72 -15.22
N ASP A 207 20.64 7.67 -16.01
CA ASP A 207 20.34 7.73 -17.46
C ASP A 207 18.83 7.81 -17.66
N ARG A 208 18.02 7.09 -16.88
CA ARG A 208 16.55 7.16 -16.89
C ARG A 208 16.05 8.53 -16.45
N LEU A 209 16.66 9.14 -15.43
CA LEU A 209 16.26 10.44 -14.88
C LEU A 209 16.50 11.60 -15.87
N LEU A 210 17.50 11.44 -16.74
CA LEU A 210 17.86 12.45 -17.76
C LEU A 210 17.16 12.26 -19.11
N THR A 211 16.44 11.13 -19.30
CA THR A 211 15.75 10.82 -20.56
C THR A 211 14.26 11.19 -20.49
N ARG A 212 13.69 11.56 -21.64
CA ARG A 212 12.24 11.80 -21.77
C ARG A 212 11.44 10.52 -21.54
N ASP A 213 11.98 9.36 -21.93
CA ASP A 213 11.33 8.07 -21.79
C ASP A 213 11.22 7.64 -20.33
N GLY A 214 12.21 7.96 -19.48
CA GLY A 214 12.13 7.74 -18.04
C GLY A 214 10.97 8.51 -17.39
N TRP A 215 10.79 9.79 -17.72
CA TRP A 215 9.67 10.60 -17.20
C TRP A 215 8.32 10.20 -17.80
N ARG A 216 8.31 9.70 -19.03
CA ARG A 216 7.12 9.11 -19.64
C ARG A 216 6.69 7.85 -18.90
N LEU A 217 7.63 6.97 -18.59
CA LEU A 217 7.37 5.75 -17.82
C LEU A 217 6.90 6.08 -16.40
N ALA A 218 7.54 7.04 -15.73
CA ALA A 218 7.13 7.53 -14.42
C ALA A 218 5.68 8.08 -14.44
N SER A 219 5.31 8.81 -15.50
CA SER A 219 3.93 9.30 -15.67
C SER A 219 2.94 8.15 -15.91
N LYS A 220 3.32 7.13 -16.69
CA LYS A 220 2.48 5.94 -16.91
C LYS A 220 2.27 5.15 -15.62
N ASN A 221 3.33 4.95 -14.83
CA ASN A 221 3.25 4.26 -13.54
C ASN A 221 2.38 5.04 -12.55
N ALA A 222 2.56 6.36 -12.44
CA ALA A 222 1.70 7.21 -11.61
C ALA A 222 0.22 7.13 -12.01
N LEU A 223 -0.09 7.12 -13.31
CA LEU A 223 -1.45 6.93 -13.81
C LEU A 223 -1.97 5.51 -13.60
N GLY A 224 -1.09 4.50 -13.62
CA GLY A 224 -1.39 3.13 -13.27
C GLY A 224 -1.89 3.00 -11.83
N GLU A 225 -1.21 3.65 -10.86
CA GLU A 225 -1.63 3.74 -9.46
C GLU A 225 -3.04 4.38 -9.35
N TRP A 226 -3.29 5.49 -10.04
CA TRP A 226 -4.62 6.08 -10.11
C TRP A 226 -5.66 5.11 -10.65
N GLY A 227 -5.33 4.39 -11.73
CA GLY A 227 -6.21 3.41 -12.36
C GLY A 227 -6.63 2.28 -11.41
N MET A 228 -5.72 1.83 -10.56
CA MET A 228 -5.98 0.80 -9.56
C MET A 228 -6.78 1.32 -8.36
N LEU A 229 -6.44 2.51 -7.86
CA LEU A 229 -6.84 2.98 -6.54
C LEU A 229 -8.02 3.93 -6.51
N TRP A 230 -8.42 4.56 -7.63
CA TRP A 230 -9.46 5.58 -7.61
C TRP A 230 -10.79 5.11 -7.01
N LYS A 231 -11.16 3.83 -7.23
CA LYS A 231 -12.39 3.25 -6.68
C LYS A 231 -12.31 3.13 -5.16
N ASP A 232 -11.17 2.68 -4.65
CA ASP A 232 -10.96 2.50 -3.21
C ASP A 232 -10.87 3.86 -2.49
N ILE A 233 -10.23 4.84 -3.12
CA ILE A 233 -10.16 6.20 -2.62
C ILE A 233 -11.55 6.81 -2.55
N VAL A 234 -12.32 6.78 -3.64
CA VAL A 234 -13.69 7.30 -3.67
C VAL A 234 -14.57 6.58 -2.66
N ALA A 235 -14.48 5.24 -2.59
CA ALA A 235 -15.22 4.45 -1.60
C ALA A 235 -14.86 4.85 -0.17
N GLY A 236 -13.56 5.02 0.14
CA GLY A 236 -13.10 5.44 1.47
C GLY A 236 -13.66 6.79 1.90
N PHE A 237 -13.59 7.80 1.05
CA PHE A 237 -14.16 9.12 1.33
C PHE A 237 -15.69 9.08 1.46
N LEU A 238 -16.38 8.32 0.60
CA LEU A 238 -17.84 8.17 0.68
C LEU A 238 -18.25 7.44 1.97
N ILE A 239 -17.59 6.34 2.33
CA ILE A 239 -17.86 5.61 3.57
C ILE A 239 -17.63 6.52 4.77
N ALA A 240 -16.52 7.24 4.83
CA ALA A 240 -16.22 8.17 5.91
C ALA A 240 -17.28 9.26 6.02
N GLY A 241 -17.60 9.94 4.93
CA GLY A 241 -18.60 11.01 4.93
C GLY A 241 -19.99 10.53 5.32
N LEU A 242 -20.45 9.39 4.79
CA LEU A 242 -21.75 8.82 5.13
C LEU A 242 -21.81 8.34 6.57
N ILE A 243 -20.82 7.60 7.04
CA ILE A 243 -20.75 7.16 8.44
C ILE A 243 -20.72 8.36 9.39
N GLY A 244 -19.93 9.40 9.07
CA GLY A 244 -19.88 10.62 9.85
C GLY A 244 -21.23 11.35 9.96
N ALA A 245 -22.05 11.28 8.92
CA ALA A 245 -23.38 11.92 8.90
C ALA A 245 -24.48 11.04 9.50
N PHE A 246 -24.46 9.72 9.26
CA PHE A 246 -25.56 8.83 9.62
C PHE A 246 -25.45 8.17 11.00
N VAL A 247 -24.23 7.96 11.50
CA VAL A 247 -24.03 7.27 12.77
C VAL A 247 -24.16 8.25 13.94
N PRO A 248 -25.20 8.11 14.81
CA PRO A 248 -25.39 8.98 15.95
C PRO A 248 -24.21 8.90 16.96
N ARG A 249 -23.94 10.00 17.63
CA ARG A 249 -22.87 10.07 18.65
C ARG A 249 -23.02 9.05 19.76
N GLU A 250 -24.26 8.71 20.13
CA GLU A 250 -24.55 7.72 21.18
C GLU A 250 -24.03 6.34 20.87
N TRP A 251 -23.98 5.97 19.57
CA TRP A 251 -23.40 4.68 19.14
C TRP A 251 -21.89 4.65 19.34
N TRP A 252 -21.23 5.76 19.01
CA TRP A 252 -19.79 5.90 19.20
C TRP A 252 -19.43 5.92 20.68
N THR A 253 -20.16 6.66 21.52
CA THR A 253 -19.92 6.69 22.97
C THR A 253 -20.16 5.32 23.61
N THR A 254 -21.11 4.52 23.12
CA THR A 254 -21.31 3.15 23.58
C THR A 254 -20.17 2.24 23.14
N LEU A 255 -19.71 2.39 21.88
CA LEU A 255 -18.65 1.56 21.32
C LEU A 255 -17.28 1.84 21.95
N PHE A 256 -16.96 3.13 22.16
CA PHE A 256 -15.68 3.55 22.69
C PHE A 256 -15.71 3.77 24.23
N GLY A 257 -16.87 3.75 24.83
CA GLY A 257 -17.05 3.89 26.29
C GLY A 257 -16.73 2.62 27.10
N LEU A 258 -16.06 1.63 26.51
CA LEU A 258 -15.66 0.40 27.19
C LEU A 258 -14.48 0.66 28.14
N GLY A 259 -14.78 1.09 29.38
CA GLY A 259 -13.81 1.43 30.41
C GLY A 259 -13.74 2.91 30.72
N ALA A 260 -13.07 3.28 31.80
CA ALA A 260 -12.84 4.69 32.14
C ALA A 260 -11.77 5.27 31.20
N GLU A 261 -12.03 6.44 30.63
CA GLU A 261 -11.09 7.14 29.76
C GLU A 261 -9.71 7.27 30.44
N GLY A 262 -8.65 7.09 29.65
CA GLY A 262 -7.26 7.16 30.13
C GLY A 262 -6.76 5.86 30.79
N THR A 263 -7.60 4.85 31.04
CA THR A 263 -7.14 3.56 31.56
C THR A 263 -6.57 2.64 30.47
N LEU A 264 -5.69 1.72 30.87
CA LEU A 264 -5.15 0.70 29.94
C LEU A 264 -6.26 -0.11 29.28
N GLY A 265 -7.33 -0.44 30.03
CA GLY A 265 -8.48 -1.19 29.50
C GLY A 265 -9.18 -0.45 28.37
N TRP A 266 -9.40 0.86 28.51
CA TRP A 266 -9.99 1.71 27.48
C TRP A 266 -9.10 1.82 26.22
N VAL A 267 -7.79 2.05 26.43
CA VAL A 267 -6.82 2.13 25.32
C VAL A 267 -6.73 0.82 24.56
N LEU A 268 -6.65 -0.31 25.28
CA LEU A 268 -6.58 -1.65 24.68
C LEU A 268 -7.87 -2.01 23.94
N ALA A 269 -9.04 -1.73 24.53
CA ALA A 269 -10.32 -1.93 23.89
C ALA A 269 -10.43 -1.08 22.60
N SER A 270 -10.06 0.21 22.68
CA SER A 270 -10.02 1.09 21.51
C SER A 270 -9.06 0.60 20.41
N ALA A 271 -7.88 0.07 20.78
CA ALA A 271 -6.93 -0.50 19.84
C ALA A 271 -7.47 -1.74 19.13
N ILE A 272 -8.08 -2.66 19.87
CA ILE A 272 -8.71 -3.87 19.31
C ILE A 272 -9.89 -3.49 18.40
N ILE A 273 -10.76 -2.59 18.85
CA ILE A 273 -11.92 -2.11 18.08
C ILE A 273 -11.41 -1.41 16.82
N GLY A 274 -10.36 -0.59 16.91
CA GLY A 274 -9.75 0.07 15.77
C GLY A 274 -9.31 -0.92 14.70
N VAL A 275 -8.57 -1.98 15.06
CA VAL A 275 -8.17 -3.03 14.12
C VAL A 275 -9.39 -3.73 13.52
N VAL A 276 -10.38 -4.10 14.33
CA VAL A 276 -11.60 -4.77 13.85
C VAL A 276 -12.36 -3.89 12.85
N ILE A 277 -12.48 -2.59 13.12
CA ILE A 277 -13.11 -1.65 12.18
C ILE A 277 -12.28 -1.59 10.88
N GLY A 278 -10.96 -1.48 10.96
CA GLY A 278 -10.09 -1.46 9.79
C GLY A 278 -10.23 -2.70 8.91
N VAL A 279 -10.30 -3.88 9.52
CA VAL A 279 -10.56 -5.14 8.82
C VAL A 279 -11.91 -5.14 8.11
N VAL A 280 -12.96 -4.60 8.72
CA VAL A 280 -14.33 -4.64 8.20
C VAL A 280 -14.59 -3.57 7.14
N THR A 281 -13.87 -2.45 7.18
CA THR A 281 -14.12 -1.32 6.25
C THR A 281 -13.64 -1.56 4.83
N PHE A 282 -12.77 -2.51 4.58
CA PHE A 282 -12.26 -2.88 3.25
C PHE A 282 -11.62 -1.71 2.47
N VAL A 283 -11.07 -0.73 3.15
CA VAL A 283 -10.52 0.48 2.53
C VAL A 283 -8.99 0.41 2.59
N CYS A 284 -8.31 0.94 1.57
CA CYS A 284 -6.85 1.03 1.52
C CYS A 284 -6.30 2.06 2.53
N SER A 285 -4.98 2.05 2.78
CA SER A 285 -4.30 2.90 3.77
C SER A 285 -4.69 4.37 3.67
N VAL A 286 -4.63 4.95 2.47
CA VAL A 286 -4.97 6.37 2.23
C VAL A 286 -6.46 6.62 2.45
N GLY A 287 -7.33 5.73 1.98
CA GLY A 287 -8.78 5.81 2.16
C GLY A 287 -9.23 5.64 3.62
N ASN A 288 -8.40 5.01 4.47
CA ASN A 288 -8.67 4.88 5.90
C ASN A 288 -8.50 6.21 6.65
N VAL A 289 -7.69 7.16 6.17
CA VAL A 289 -7.43 8.42 6.89
C VAL A 289 -8.68 9.27 7.11
N PRO A 290 -9.55 9.51 6.12
CA PRO A 290 -10.83 10.19 6.34
C PRO A 290 -11.69 9.52 7.40
N PHE A 291 -11.73 8.19 7.41
CA PHE A 291 -12.49 7.46 8.41
C PHE A 291 -11.83 7.53 9.80
N ALA A 292 -10.49 7.56 9.88
CA ALA A 292 -9.77 7.80 11.11
C ALA A 292 -10.13 9.15 11.75
N VAL A 293 -10.38 10.20 10.94
CA VAL A 293 -10.91 11.50 11.41
C VAL A 293 -12.26 11.32 12.10
N ILE A 294 -13.17 10.55 11.49
CA ILE A 294 -14.49 10.29 12.08
C ILE A 294 -14.34 9.54 13.41
N LEU A 295 -13.52 8.51 13.45
CA LEU A 295 -13.27 7.75 14.69
C LEU A 295 -12.70 8.65 15.78
N TRP A 296 -11.69 9.47 15.45
CA TRP A 296 -11.04 10.39 16.39
C TRP A 296 -12.03 11.41 16.95
N ASN A 297 -12.83 12.04 16.10
CA ASN A 297 -13.82 13.03 16.48
C ASN A 297 -14.97 12.45 17.30
N ASN A 298 -15.14 11.12 17.31
CA ASN A 298 -16.16 10.40 18.06
C ASN A 298 -15.64 9.66 19.30
N GLY A 299 -14.39 9.93 19.74
CA GLY A 299 -13.95 9.54 21.05
C GLY A 299 -13.14 8.24 21.16
N ILE A 300 -12.69 7.66 20.04
CA ILE A 300 -11.73 6.54 20.10
C ILE A 300 -10.40 7.02 20.72
N ALA A 301 -9.71 6.19 21.48
CA ALA A 301 -8.37 6.51 21.97
C ALA A 301 -7.39 6.76 20.82
N PHE A 302 -6.38 7.62 21.01
CA PHE A 302 -5.33 7.91 20.04
C PHE A 302 -4.69 6.61 19.49
N GLY A 303 -4.34 5.67 20.38
CA GLY A 303 -3.83 4.36 20.00
C GLY A 303 -4.80 3.52 19.17
N GLY A 304 -6.11 3.70 19.38
CA GLY A 304 -7.15 3.06 18.58
C GLY A 304 -7.18 3.55 17.14
N VAL A 305 -6.99 4.86 16.91
CA VAL A 305 -6.83 5.42 15.56
C VAL A 305 -5.61 4.84 14.87
N MET A 306 -4.47 4.76 15.56
CA MET A 306 -3.24 4.21 15.00
C MET A 306 -3.40 2.72 14.66
N SER A 307 -4.01 1.93 15.56
CA SER A 307 -4.28 0.52 15.30
C SER A 307 -5.24 0.30 14.13
N PHE A 308 -6.21 1.20 13.95
CA PHE A 308 -7.12 1.18 12.79
C PHE A 308 -6.36 1.39 11.48
N ILE A 309 -5.45 2.36 11.41
CA ILE A 309 -4.65 2.65 10.21
C ILE A 309 -3.78 1.46 9.85
N PHE A 310 -3.15 0.81 10.84
CA PHE A 310 -2.28 -0.35 10.63
C PHE A 310 -2.99 -1.64 10.22
N ALA A 311 -4.32 -1.67 10.18
CA ALA A 311 -5.11 -2.84 9.81
C ALA A 311 -5.31 -3.02 8.29
N ASP A 312 -4.80 -2.13 7.46
CA ASP A 312 -4.98 -2.11 6.00
C ASP A 312 -4.44 -3.35 5.27
N LEU A 313 -3.46 -4.02 5.87
CA LEU A 313 -2.84 -5.25 5.34
C LEU A 313 -3.53 -6.55 5.77
N ILE A 314 -4.58 -6.49 6.57
CA ILE A 314 -5.35 -7.66 7.02
C ILE A 314 -6.84 -7.54 6.71
N VAL A 315 -7.19 -6.74 5.70
CA VAL A 315 -8.55 -6.73 5.15
C VAL A 315 -8.83 -8.03 4.40
N PRO A 316 -10.08 -8.53 4.37
CA PRO A 316 -10.41 -9.86 3.83
C PRO A 316 -9.93 -10.12 2.40
N THR A 317 -9.89 -9.10 1.56
CA THR A 317 -9.39 -9.20 0.18
C THR A 317 -7.87 -9.44 0.13
N ILE A 318 -7.12 -8.82 1.02
CA ILE A 318 -5.66 -9.02 1.17
C ILE A 318 -5.39 -10.40 1.79
N ASP A 319 -6.18 -10.79 2.80
CA ASP A 319 -6.04 -12.11 3.43
C ASP A 319 -6.32 -13.25 2.44
N ASP A 320 -7.32 -13.09 1.54
CA ASP A 320 -7.54 -14.03 0.44
C ASP A 320 -6.34 -14.08 -0.53
N ALA A 321 -5.69 -12.95 -0.80
CA ALA A 321 -4.44 -12.92 -1.58
C ALA A 321 -3.31 -13.68 -0.87
N TYR A 322 -3.12 -13.49 0.44
CA TYR A 322 -2.15 -14.28 1.20
C TYR A 322 -2.45 -15.76 1.15
N ARG A 323 -3.72 -16.15 1.28
CA ARG A 323 -4.16 -17.54 1.17
C ARG A 323 -3.80 -18.15 -0.18
N ARG A 324 -4.02 -17.43 -1.26
CA ARG A 324 -3.68 -17.88 -2.62
C ARG A 324 -2.19 -17.94 -2.84
N TYR A 325 -1.43 -16.97 -2.34
CA TYR A 325 0.02 -16.88 -2.58
C TYR A 325 0.83 -17.79 -1.68
N TYR A 326 0.54 -17.80 -0.39
CA TYR A 326 1.38 -18.43 0.62
C TYR A 326 0.71 -19.64 1.29
N GLY A 327 -0.56 -19.92 0.95
CA GLY A 327 -1.37 -20.96 1.60
C GLY A 327 -2.03 -20.51 2.89
N LEU A 328 -3.07 -21.25 3.32
CA LEU A 328 -3.92 -20.89 4.46
C LEU A 328 -3.14 -20.69 5.77
N ARG A 329 -2.15 -21.55 6.02
CA ARG A 329 -1.36 -21.46 7.28
C ARG A 329 -0.59 -20.16 7.38
N MET A 330 0.04 -19.75 6.28
CA MET A 330 0.83 -18.53 6.27
C MET A 330 -0.06 -17.29 6.29
N ALA A 331 -1.20 -17.32 5.60
CA ALA A 331 -2.22 -16.26 5.67
C ALA A 331 -2.68 -16.04 7.12
N ALA A 332 -3.05 -17.12 7.82
CA ALA A 332 -3.45 -17.03 9.24
C ALA A 332 -2.32 -16.47 10.14
N VAL A 333 -1.07 -16.85 9.91
CA VAL A 333 0.08 -16.31 10.65
C VAL A 333 0.25 -14.82 10.39
N LEU A 334 0.19 -14.38 9.14
CA LEU A 334 0.29 -12.96 8.78
C LEU A 334 -0.86 -12.16 9.41
N PHE A 335 -2.10 -12.64 9.27
CA PHE A 335 -3.27 -12.01 9.88
C PHE A 335 -3.11 -11.82 11.39
N VAL A 336 -2.84 -12.92 12.13
CA VAL A 336 -2.72 -12.87 13.59
C VAL A 336 -1.53 -12.03 14.03
N SER A 337 -0.40 -12.14 13.33
CA SER A 337 0.81 -11.37 13.65
C SER A 337 0.60 -9.87 13.45
N ILE A 338 0.01 -9.46 12.32
CA ILE A 338 -0.27 -8.04 12.03
C ILE A 338 -1.33 -7.53 13.01
N PHE A 339 -2.39 -8.30 13.28
CA PHE A 339 -3.43 -7.92 14.27
C PHE A 339 -2.82 -7.62 15.64
N ILE A 340 -2.04 -8.55 16.17
CA ILE A 340 -1.43 -8.41 17.50
C ILE A 340 -0.44 -7.25 17.53
N THR A 341 0.42 -7.14 16.52
CA THR A 341 1.44 -6.09 16.47
C THR A 341 0.83 -4.70 16.25
N ALA A 342 -0.26 -4.59 15.48
CA ALA A 342 -1.01 -3.34 15.34
C ALA A 342 -1.63 -2.87 16.66
N VAL A 343 -2.25 -3.79 17.42
CA VAL A 343 -2.79 -3.50 18.75
C VAL A 343 -1.68 -3.07 19.71
N ILE A 344 -0.57 -3.82 19.77
CA ILE A 344 0.56 -3.48 20.66
C ILE A 344 1.14 -2.12 20.29
N SER A 345 1.40 -1.87 19.01
CA SER A 345 1.97 -0.61 18.52
C SER A 345 1.06 0.57 18.82
N GLY A 346 -0.26 0.41 18.64
CA GLY A 346 -1.24 1.43 18.99
C GLY A 346 -1.28 1.73 20.48
N VAL A 347 -1.24 0.71 21.33
CA VAL A 347 -1.20 0.91 22.81
C VAL A 347 0.11 1.59 23.22
N VAL A 348 1.25 1.12 22.71
CA VAL A 348 2.56 1.71 23.06
C VAL A 348 2.64 3.17 22.64
N ILE A 349 2.22 3.49 21.40
CA ILE A 349 2.30 4.86 20.90
C ILE A 349 1.33 5.79 21.66
N HIS A 350 0.16 5.29 22.10
CA HIS A 350 -0.76 6.07 22.92
C HIS A 350 -0.10 6.55 24.21
N TYR A 351 0.54 5.65 24.96
CA TYR A 351 1.21 6.01 26.20
C TYR A 351 2.47 6.85 25.98
N LEU A 352 3.23 6.56 24.93
CA LEU A 352 4.40 7.33 24.58
C LEU A 352 4.03 8.78 24.25
N TRP A 353 3.02 9.00 23.39
CA TRP A 353 2.52 10.33 23.04
C TRP A 353 1.84 11.03 24.21
N GLY A 354 1.07 10.29 25.01
CA GLY A 354 0.48 10.81 26.22
C GLY A 354 1.53 11.31 27.23
N GLY A 355 2.60 10.53 27.42
CA GLY A 355 3.72 10.92 28.30
C GLY A 355 4.52 12.12 27.79
N LEU A 356 4.56 12.34 26.48
CA LEU A 356 5.20 13.49 25.83
C LEU A 356 4.27 14.70 25.67
N GLY A 357 2.96 14.58 26.02
CA GLY A 357 1.98 15.64 25.82
C GLY A 357 1.68 15.92 24.33
N LEU A 358 1.86 14.93 23.46
CA LEU A 358 1.70 15.07 22.01
C LEU A 358 0.33 14.59 21.48
N ILE A 359 -0.55 14.08 22.34
CA ILE A 359 -1.90 13.70 21.90
C ILE A 359 -2.71 14.98 21.71
N PRO A 360 -3.21 15.26 20.50
CA PRO A 360 -4.02 16.45 20.25
C PRO A 360 -5.39 16.36 20.98
N PRO A 361 -6.07 17.49 21.19
CA PRO A 361 -7.43 17.47 21.72
C PRO A 361 -8.38 16.70 20.82
N GLN A 362 -9.27 15.91 21.43
CA GLN A 362 -10.31 15.19 20.67
C GLN A 362 -11.32 16.18 20.07
N GLY A 363 -11.78 15.90 18.85
CA GLY A 363 -12.76 16.72 18.15
C GLY A 363 -12.17 17.88 17.35
N GLU A 364 -10.85 18.09 17.38
CA GLU A 364 -10.15 19.14 16.63
C GLU A 364 -9.37 18.56 15.42
N ALA A 365 -9.63 17.32 15.03
CA ALA A 365 -9.07 16.78 13.80
C ALA A 365 -9.76 17.41 12.58
N GLY A 366 -9.00 17.99 11.76
CA GLY A 366 -9.41 18.77 10.60
C GLY A 366 -8.51 19.98 10.51
N GLY A 367 -7.44 19.87 9.74
CA GLY A 367 -6.33 20.82 9.76
C GLY A 367 -6.76 22.26 9.57
N THR A 368 -6.20 23.12 10.37
CA THR A 368 -6.13 24.56 10.16
C THR A 368 -5.21 24.90 8.98
N ALA A 369 -5.53 24.38 7.78
CA ALA A 369 -4.86 24.88 6.60
C ALA A 369 -5.28 26.34 6.38
N PRO A 370 -4.34 27.28 6.13
CA PRO A 370 -4.69 28.67 5.87
C PRO A 370 -5.68 28.77 4.72
N ALA A 371 -6.72 29.60 4.86
CA ALA A 371 -7.72 29.80 3.81
C ALA A 371 -7.03 30.20 2.48
N GLY A 372 -7.32 29.44 1.41
CA GLY A 372 -6.75 29.64 0.06
C GLY A 372 -5.55 28.75 -0.29
N TYR A 373 -4.87 28.15 0.67
CA TYR A 373 -3.75 27.23 0.43
C TYR A 373 -4.18 26.00 -0.39
N THR A 374 -5.27 25.37 -0.02
CA THR A 374 -5.81 24.18 -0.72
C THR A 374 -6.15 24.49 -2.16
N LEU A 375 -6.78 25.65 -2.45
CA LEU A 375 -7.14 26.04 -3.80
C LEU A 375 -5.90 26.22 -4.69
N TYR A 376 -4.86 26.88 -4.16
CA TYR A 376 -3.61 27.10 -4.89
C TYR A 376 -2.92 25.77 -5.21
N LEU A 377 -2.75 24.91 -4.21
CA LEU A 377 -2.10 23.62 -4.42
C LEU A 377 -2.94 22.69 -5.33
N ASN A 378 -4.25 22.62 -5.13
CA ASN A 378 -5.10 21.84 -6.00
C ASN A 378 -5.01 22.31 -7.45
N THR A 379 -4.90 23.61 -7.71
CA THR A 379 -4.72 24.13 -9.06
C THR A 379 -3.40 23.67 -9.66
N VAL A 380 -2.28 23.83 -8.93
CA VAL A 380 -0.95 23.42 -9.39
C VAL A 380 -0.89 21.92 -9.64
N PHE A 381 -1.36 21.12 -8.70
CA PHE A 381 -1.29 19.66 -8.82
C PHE A 381 -2.31 19.10 -9.81
N THR A 382 -3.45 19.76 -10.03
CA THR A 382 -4.34 19.40 -11.14
C THR A 382 -3.67 19.64 -12.50
N LEU A 383 -2.93 20.73 -12.65
CA LEU A 383 -2.15 20.94 -13.88
C LEU A 383 -1.05 19.90 -14.06
N LEU A 384 -0.39 19.50 -12.97
CA LEU A 384 0.58 18.39 -12.98
C LEU A 384 -0.07 17.09 -13.43
N PHE A 385 -1.22 16.74 -12.84
CA PHE A 385 -1.98 15.53 -13.19
C PHE A 385 -2.41 15.54 -14.66
N LEU A 386 -2.93 16.65 -15.16
CA LEU A 386 -3.28 16.80 -16.58
C LEU A 386 -2.04 16.68 -17.48
N GLY A 387 -0.90 17.20 -17.05
CA GLY A 387 0.38 17.01 -17.73
C GLY A 387 0.80 15.54 -17.81
N GLN A 388 0.64 14.78 -16.73
CA GLN A 388 0.92 13.34 -16.70
C GLN A 388 -0.02 12.56 -17.64
N VAL A 389 -1.32 12.90 -17.63
CA VAL A 389 -2.30 12.31 -18.56
C VAL A 389 -1.92 12.60 -20.01
N TYR A 390 -1.52 13.82 -20.30
CA TYR A 390 -1.07 14.20 -21.64
C TYR A 390 0.18 13.42 -22.07
N VAL A 391 1.20 13.35 -21.22
CA VAL A 391 2.45 12.61 -21.50
C VAL A 391 2.21 11.11 -21.56
N GLY A 392 1.37 10.55 -20.70
CA GLY A 392 1.05 9.12 -20.66
C GLY A 392 0.21 8.63 -21.83
N HIS A 393 -0.77 9.41 -22.30
CA HIS A 393 -1.70 9.01 -23.36
C HIS A 393 -1.26 9.41 -24.77
N TRP A 394 -0.68 10.59 -24.97
CA TRP A 394 -0.36 11.05 -26.31
C TRP A 394 0.71 10.22 -27.02
N THR A 395 1.51 9.50 -26.25
CA THR A 395 2.62 8.71 -26.78
C THR A 395 2.27 7.25 -27.11
N THR A 396 1.02 6.82 -26.89
CA THR A 396 0.51 5.52 -27.31
C THR A 396 0.09 5.48 -28.80
N GLY A 397 0.15 6.61 -29.50
CA GLY A 397 -0.21 6.70 -30.92
C GLY A 397 0.89 6.28 -31.91
N GLY A 398 2.03 5.76 -31.42
CA GLY A 398 3.17 5.34 -32.25
C GLY A 398 3.57 3.87 -32.16
N ASP A 399 3.06 3.13 -31.18
CA ASP A 399 3.32 1.69 -31.10
C ASP A 399 2.13 0.95 -31.69
N GLU A 400 2.32 0.40 -32.89
CA GLU A 400 1.40 -0.49 -33.60
C GLU A 400 0.86 -1.55 -32.65
N LYS A 401 -0.46 -1.71 -32.66
CA LYS A 401 -1.13 -2.88 -32.08
C LYS A 401 -0.45 -4.15 -32.61
N PRO A 402 -0.08 -5.11 -31.77
CA PRO A 402 0.32 -6.43 -32.27
C PRO A 402 -0.91 -7.04 -32.98
N GLY A 403 -0.75 -7.23 -34.28
CA GLY A 403 -1.51 -7.97 -35.24
C GLY A 403 -2.89 -8.48 -34.87
N GLU A 404 -3.95 -7.78 -35.31
CA GLU A 404 -5.16 -8.45 -35.77
C GLU A 404 -4.75 -9.25 -36.99
N HIS A 405 -4.28 -10.48 -36.81
CA HIS A 405 -4.26 -11.47 -37.92
C HIS A 405 -5.70 -11.83 -38.23
N GLU A 406 -6.16 -11.31 -39.35
CA GLU A 406 -7.32 -11.77 -40.09
C GLU A 406 -7.39 -13.32 -40.04
N MET A 407 -8.44 -13.81 -39.34
CA MET A 407 -8.98 -15.12 -39.67
C MET A 407 -9.67 -15.00 -41.02
N GLN A 408 -8.94 -15.15 -42.12
CA GLN A 408 -9.52 -15.47 -43.41
C GLN A 408 -9.68 -16.98 -43.48
N ALA A 409 -10.94 -17.35 -43.65
CA ALA A 409 -11.40 -18.70 -43.91
C ALA A 409 -10.72 -19.31 -45.14
N GLY A 410 -10.35 -20.56 -45.06
CA GLY A 410 -10.04 -21.50 -46.12
C GLY A 410 -10.36 -22.90 -45.62
#